data_801035331c980405609860d74d676c56
#
_entry.id   801035331c980405609860d74d676c56
#
_cell.length_a   1.000
_cell.length_b   1.000
_cell.length_c   1.000
_cell.angle_alpha   90.00
_cell.angle_beta   90.00
_cell.angle_gamma   90.00
#
_symmetry.space_group_name_H-M   'P 1'
#
loop_
_entity.id
_entity.type
_entity.pdbx_description
1 polymer ?
#
loop_
_entity_poly.entity_id
_entity_poly.type
_entity_poly.pdbx_seq_one_letter_code
_entity_poly.pdbx_strand_id
1 'polypeptide(L)' 'MRITQKTLYDYGELLPEICQASKDENLEFLLLLIAAKTDIEQAYASQCDNYSVLVTCYDEGQPDEYAIVPHDYTL' A
#
# COMPACT_ATOMS: atom_id res chain seq x y z
N MET A 1 -20.63 -4.64 3.69
CA MET A 1 -19.39 -4.39 2.90
C MET A 1 -18.62 -5.69 2.77
N ARG A 2 -18.18 -6.00 1.58
CA ARG A 2 -17.41 -7.22 1.32
C ARG A 2 -15.98 -6.86 0.96
N ILE A 3 -15.05 -7.67 1.46
CA ILE A 3 -13.64 -7.54 1.11
C ILE A 3 -13.37 -8.43 -0.09
N THR A 4 -12.96 -7.85 -1.22
CA THR A 4 -12.62 -8.60 -2.43
C THR A 4 -11.24 -9.19 -2.34
N GLN A 5 -10.28 -8.42 -1.86
CA GLN A 5 -8.87 -8.84 -1.89
C GLN A 5 -8.06 -8.04 -0.87
N LYS A 6 -7.10 -8.73 -0.25
CA LYS A 6 -6.04 -8.09 0.53
C LYS A 6 -4.70 -8.43 -0.09
N THR A 7 -3.83 -7.45 -0.21
CA THR A 7 -2.50 -7.60 -0.78
C THR A 7 -1.47 -6.95 0.13
N LEU A 8 -0.33 -7.60 0.30
CA LEU A 8 0.73 -7.12 1.16
C LEU A 8 1.93 -6.72 0.29
N TYR A 9 2.40 -5.49 0.49
CA TYR A 9 3.57 -4.96 -0.22
C TYR A 9 4.65 -4.59 0.78
N ASP A 10 5.87 -5.06 0.58
CA ASP A 10 7.01 -4.61 1.36
C ASP A 10 7.36 -3.18 0.97
N TYR A 11 8.00 -2.44 1.89
CA TYR A 11 8.38 -1.06 1.61
C TYR A 11 9.17 -0.95 0.29
N GLY A 12 10.11 -1.88 0.06
CA GLY A 12 10.93 -1.87 -1.15
C GLY A 12 10.17 -2.15 -2.43
N GLU A 13 8.95 -2.72 -2.34
CA GLU A 13 8.10 -2.97 -3.51
C GLU A 13 7.25 -1.76 -3.89
N LEU A 14 7.13 -0.78 -3.00
CA LEU A 14 6.21 0.34 -3.23
C LEU A 14 6.61 1.19 -4.41
N LEU A 15 7.90 1.51 -4.57
CA LEU A 15 8.33 2.36 -5.69
C LEU A 15 8.08 1.72 -7.05
N PRO A 16 8.45 0.44 -7.30
CA PRO A 16 8.09 -0.21 -8.55
C PRO A 16 6.57 -0.24 -8.79
N GLU A 17 5.77 -0.49 -7.75
CA GLU A 17 4.32 -0.52 -7.88
C GLU A 17 3.75 0.88 -8.17
N ILE A 18 4.33 1.92 -7.58
CA ILE A 18 3.96 3.30 -7.88
C ILE A 18 4.23 3.60 -9.36
N CYS A 19 5.39 3.21 -9.86
CA CYS A 19 5.75 3.40 -11.26
C CYS A 19 4.77 2.65 -12.19
N GLN A 20 4.40 1.42 -11.83
CA GLN A 20 3.47 0.64 -12.64
C GLN A 20 2.07 1.26 -12.63
N ALA A 21 1.60 1.70 -11.46
CA ALA A 21 0.30 2.35 -11.36
C ALA A 21 0.24 3.64 -12.18
N SER A 22 1.36 4.37 -12.23
CA SER A 22 1.47 5.58 -13.05
C SER A 22 1.35 5.23 -14.55
N LYS A 23 2.02 4.18 -14.98
CA LYS A 23 1.95 3.71 -16.39
C LYS A 23 0.54 3.25 -16.75
N ASP A 24 -0.14 2.60 -15.81
CA ASP A 24 -1.50 2.08 -16.01
C ASP A 24 -2.56 3.18 -15.86
N GLU A 25 -2.16 4.39 -15.52
CA GLU A 25 -3.06 5.52 -15.26
C GLU A 25 -4.10 5.22 -14.18
N ASN A 26 -3.74 4.36 -13.23
CA ASN A 26 -4.60 4.01 -12.11
C ASN A 26 -4.34 5.01 -10.97
N LEU A 27 -4.97 6.18 -11.07
CA LEU A 27 -4.68 7.30 -10.19
C LEU A 27 -5.05 7.03 -8.74
N GLU A 28 -6.17 6.34 -8.49
CA GLU A 28 -6.57 6.05 -7.11
C GLU A 28 -5.56 5.15 -6.41
N PHE A 29 -5.12 4.10 -7.08
CA PHE A 29 -4.13 3.18 -6.54
C PHE A 29 -2.78 3.87 -6.39
N LEU A 30 -2.40 4.68 -7.37
CA LEU A 30 -1.16 5.46 -7.32
C LEU A 30 -1.12 6.35 -6.09
N LEU A 31 -2.19 7.12 -5.84
CA LEU A 31 -2.25 8.03 -4.70
C LEU A 31 -2.22 7.26 -3.38
N LEU A 32 -2.88 6.12 -3.31
CA LEU A 32 -2.89 5.27 -2.12
C LEU A 32 -1.48 4.79 -1.79
N LEU A 33 -0.74 4.31 -2.79
CA LEU A 33 0.63 3.82 -2.58
C LEU A 33 1.57 4.94 -2.19
N ILE A 34 1.43 6.12 -2.79
CA ILE A 34 2.24 7.29 -2.42
C ILE A 34 1.97 7.70 -0.97
N ALA A 35 0.70 7.74 -0.57
CA ALA A 35 0.33 8.08 0.79
C ALA A 35 0.90 7.07 1.80
N ALA A 36 0.82 5.78 1.50
CA ALA A 36 1.34 4.73 2.37
C ALA A 36 2.86 4.83 2.51
N LYS A 37 3.57 5.03 1.38
CA LYS A 37 5.03 5.17 1.39
C LYS A 37 5.45 6.39 2.20
N THR A 38 4.77 7.51 2.01
CA THR A 38 5.04 8.75 2.75
C THR A 38 4.81 8.55 4.26
N ASP A 39 3.73 7.87 4.63
CA ASP A 39 3.43 7.59 6.04
C ASP A 39 4.55 6.77 6.69
N ILE A 40 5.05 5.74 6.00
CA ILE A 40 6.16 4.94 6.53
C ILE A 40 7.40 5.82 6.71
N GLU A 41 7.72 6.63 5.72
CA GLU A 41 8.92 7.47 5.76
C GLU A 41 8.85 8.52 6.87
N GLN A 42 7.67 9.09 7.10
CA GLN A 42 7.50 10.08 8.15
C GLN A 42 7.48 9.46 9.55
N ALA A 43 6.84 8.31 9.69
CA ALA A 43 6.68 7.68 11.00
C ALA A 43 7.91 6.89 11.44
N TYR A 44 8.61 6.27 10.51
CA TYR A 44 9.66 5.30 10.82
C TYR A 44 11.02 5.63 10.22
N ALA A 45 11.14 6.73 9.50
CA ALA A 45 12.41 7.31 9.02
C ALA A 45 13.40 6.26 8.48
N SER A 46 14.46 5.95 9.25
CA SER A 46 15.51 5.03 8.81
C SER A 46 15.16 3.55 8.98
N GLN A 47 13.94 3.24 9.44
CA GLN A 47 13.50 1.86 9.68
C GLN A 47 12.39 1.44 8.71
N CYS A 48 12.32 2.08 7.54
CA CYS A 48 11.24 1.83 6.58
C CYS A 48 11.16 0.36 6.15
N ASP A 49 12.30 -0.32 6.03
CA ASP A 49 12.34 -1.72 5.61
C ASP A 49 11.73 -2.70 6.62
N ASN A 50 11.47 -2.22 7.85
CA ASN A 50 10.82 -3.03 8.87
C ASN A 50 9.31 -3.05 8.73
N TYR A 51 8.76 -2.38 7.74
CA TYR A 51 7.31 -2.20 7.59
C TYR A 51 6.84 -2.57 6.20
N SER A 52 5.56 -2.93 6.12
CA SER A 52 4.88 -3.28 4.89
C SER A 52 3.55 -2.55 4.84
N VAL A 53 2.92 -2.56 3.68
CA VAL A 53 1.61 -1.95 3.47
C VAL A 53 0.61 -3.04 3.16
N LEU A 54 -0.46 -3.11 3.95
CA LEU A 54 -1.58 -3.99 3.69
C LEU A 54 -2.66 -3.19 2.97
N VAL A 55 -2.92 -3.53 1.72
CA VAL A 55 -3.95 -2.88 0.91
C VAL A 55 -5.19 -3.76 0.91
N THR A 56 -6.33 -3.17 1.22
CA THR A 56 -7.63 -3.85 1.22
C THR A 56 -8.50 -3.25 0.12
N CYS A 57 -8.95 -4.10 -0.77
CA CYS A 57 -9.86 -3.72 -1.86
C CYS A 57 -11.25 -4.28 -1.57
N TYR A 58 -12.28 -3.46 -1.80
CA TYR A 58 -13.67 -3.83 -1.55
C TYR A 58 -14.44 -3.93 -2.86
N ASP A 59 -15.41 -4.83 -2.93
CA ASP A 59 -16.12 -5.11 -4.18
C ASP A 59 -17.44 -4.33 -4.34
N GLU A 60 -17.78 -3.46 -3.41
CA GLU A 60 -19.06 -2.72 -3.44
C GLU A 60 -18.85 -1.23 -3.75
N GLY A 61 -17.83 -0.91 -4.53
CA GLY A 61 -17.55 0.48 -4.86
C GLY A 61 -16.93 1.28 -3.74
N GLN A 62 -16.58 0.64 -2.64
CA GLN A 62 -15.84 1.29 -1.56
C GLN A 62 -14.41 1.58 -1.99
N PRO A 63 -13.86 2.73 -1.62
CA PRO A 63 -12.46 3.01 -1.95
C PRO A 63 -11.51 2.03 -1.26
N ASP A 64 -10.40 1.75 -1.91
CA ASP A 64 -9.34 0.92 -1.34
C ASP A 64 -8.77 1.59 -0.09
N GLU A 65 -8.34 0.77 0.85
CA GLU A 65 -7.75 1.25 2.10
C GLU A 65 -6.36 0.64 2.27
N TYR A 66 -5.53 1.28 3.08
CA TYR A 66 -4.23 0.73 3.43
C TYR A 66 -3.98 0.83 4.93
N ALA A 67 -3.11 -0.05 5.42
CA ALA A 67 -2.62 0.01 6.80
C ALA A 67 -1.12 -0.29 6.79
N ILE A 68 -0.40 0.36 7.70
CA ILE A 68 1.03 0.07 7.89
C ILE A 68 1.13 -1.07 8.90
N VAL A 69 1.84 -2.12 8.52
CA VAL A 69 1.99 -3.33 9.34
C VAL A 69 3.47 -3.70 9.43
N PRO A 70 3.88 -4.50 10.43
CA PRO A 70 5.26 -4.99 10.49
C PRO A 70 5.58 -5.84 9.25
N HIS A 71 6.85 -5.86 8.84
CA HIS A 71 7.23 -6.56 7.62
C HIS A 71 7.05 -8.08 7.74
N ASP A 72 6.98 -8.62 8.95
CA ASP A 72 6.72 -10.05 9.18
C ASP A 72 5.22 -10.38 9.32
N TYR A 73 4.37 -9.39 9.10
CA TYR A 73 2.92 -9.59 9.11
C TYR A 73 2.52 -10.59 8.03
N THR A 74 1.58 -11.48 8.34
CA THR A 74 1.05 -12.47 7.39
C THR A 74 -0.46 -12.28 7.24
N LEU A 75 -0.92 -12.49 6.02
CA LEU A 75 -2.36 -12.41 5.72
C LEU A 75 -3.15 -13.57 6.30
#